data_0708b4e1680472d150992371eb6e186c
#
_entry.id   0708b4e1680472d150992371eb6e186c
#
_cell.length_a   1.000
_cell.length_b   1.000
_cell.length_c   1.000
_cell.angle_alpha   90.00
_cell.angle_beta   90.00
_cell.angle_gamma   90.00
#
_symmetry.space_group_name_H-M   'P 1'
#
loop_
_entity.id
_entity.type
_entity.pdbx_description
1 polymer ?
#
loop_
_entity_poly.entity_id
_entity_poly.type
_entity_poly.pdbx_seq_one_letter_code
_entity_poly.pdbx_strand_id
1 'polypeptide(L)'
;MYFCALFCTVYRIKFPKMNKKVLLMILDGWGVSPNPAVSAIDQANTPFIDGLYQTYQNATLRTDGMHVGLPEGQMGNSEVGHMNLGAGRIVYQDLAKVNLAVSQGTLAQEEVIKKAFNYAKVQDKPVHFLGLLSDGGVHAHIEHIKALVDAGEAAGIRGYIHGFTDGRDVDPKSGAGFIQDLSDHCAGKKTQLATLVGRYYAMDRDKRWERVKIAYDALVHHTGTFTDDFVGSLKESYQQGVTDEFIQPLISNQVPEADARIKEGDVVFFFNFRTDRGRELTQVLSQEDFHEQNMHKMQLYFVTLTNYDESFQNVEVVFNKDNIEKTLGEVIADFGKTQIRIAETEKYPHVTFFFNGGRETPYSGESRILCPSPKVATYDLQPEMSAFDIRDAIVPELQNGAADFVCLNFANPDMVGHTGDLAAAIKACEVVDSCAHSVIDAALSQDYSVLVIADHGNCDTMINPDGTPNTAHTTNPVPFILVEREKRGVKSGVLGDIAPTVLDLMGIPQPELMTGKSLLV
;
A
#
# COMPACT_ATOMS: atom_id res chain seq x y z
N MET A 1 50.46 -23.10 -38.72
CA MET A 1 50.14 -22.23 -37.55
C MET A 1 48.78 -22.61 -37.07
N TYR A 2 48.72 -23.45 -36.03
CA TYR A 2 47.43 -23.88 -35.40
C TYR A 2 47.15 -22.96 -34.22
N PHE A 3 46.02 -22.27 -34.26
CA PHE A 3 45.49 -21.53 -33.09
C PHE A 3 44.63 -22.47 -32.26
N CYS A 4 45.10 -22.78 -31.05
CA CYS A 4 44.39 -23.54 -30.06
C CYS A 4 43.44 -22.59 -29.31
N ALA A 5 42.12 -22.73 -29.53
CA ALA A 5 41.11 -22.02 -28.75
C ALA A 5 40.84 -22.79 -27.43
N LEU A 6 41.35 -22.28 -26.32
CA LEU A 6 40.99 -22.76 -24.98
C LEU A 6 39.54 -22.37 -24.67
N PHE A 7 38.63 -23.35 -24.64
CA PHE A 7 37.31 -23.20 -24.04
C PHE A 7 37.47 -23.17 -22.51
N CYS A 8 37.36 -22.01 -21.90
CA CYS A 8 37.18 -21.87 -20.46
C CYS A 8 35.74 -22.27 -20.12
N THR A 9 35.51 -23.52 -19.76
CA THR A 9 34.26 -23.99 -19.18
C THR A 9 34.23 -23.55 -17.72
N VAL A 10 33.49 -22.48 -17.42
CA VAL A 10 33.22 -22.05 -16.05
C VAL A 10 32.30 -23.11 -15.43
N TYR A 11 32.89 -24.02 -14.66
CA TYR A 11 32.12 -24.90 -13.78
C TYR A 11 31.41 -24.02 -12.73
N ARG A 12 30.11 -23.75 -12.91
CA ARG A 12 29.24 -23.33 -11.82
C ARG A 12 29.23 -24.47 -10.80
N ILE A 13 29.93 -24.31 -9.70
CA ILE A 13 29.82 -25.19 -8.54
C ILE A 13 28.37 -25.06 -8.07
N LYS A 14 27.55 -26.07 -8.38
CA LYS A 14 26.23 -26.21 -7.75
C LYS A 14 26.51 -26.61 -6.30
N PHE A 15 26.41 -25.66 -5.38
CA PHE A 15 26.33 -26.00 -3.96
C PHE A 15 25.15 -26.96 -3.74
N PRO A 16 25.29 -27.97 -2.86
CA PRO A 16 24.18 -28.84 -2.55
C PRO A 16 23.00 -27.98 -2.06
N LYS A 17 21.78 -28.28 -2.55
CA LYS A 17 20.55 -27.62 -2.08
C LYS A 17 20.53 -27.73 -0.56
N MET A 18 20.58 -26.59 0.11
CA MET A 18 20.52 -26.56 1.57
C MET A 18 19.08 -26.82 1.99
N ASN A 19 18.89 -27.57 3.03
CA ASN A 19 17.60 -27.82 3.66
C ASN A 19 17.68 -27.31 5.10
N LYS A 20 17.96 -26.00 5.25
CA LYS A 20 18.06 -25.36 6.56
C LYS A 20 16.67 -25.07 7.11
N LYS A 21 16.55 -25.14 8.43
CA LYS A 21 15.44 -24.50 9.13
C LYS A 21 15.69 -23.00 9.21
N VAL A 22 14.66 -22.18 9.18
CA VAL A 22 14.81 -20.72 9.16
C VAL A 22 13.94 -20.08 10.23
N LEU A 23 14.55 -19.16 11.01
CA LEU A 23 13.85 -18.22 11.88
C LEU A 23 13.92 -16.83 11.25
N LEU A 24 12.77 -16.26 10.91
CA LEU A 24 12.62 -14.85 10.57
C LEU A 24 12.20 -14.11 11.84
N MET A 25 13.11 -13.30 12.38
CA MET A 25 12.90 -12.45 13.56
C MET A 25 12.73 -11.01 13.11
N ILE A 26 11.56 -10.45 13.38
CA ILE A 26 11.18 -9.07 13.02
C ILE A 26 11.23 -8.24 14.30
N LEU A 27 12.13 -7.26 14.33
CA LEU A 27 12.25 -6.25 15.38
C LEU A 27 11.43 -5.04 14.92
N ASP A 28 10.12 -5.05 15.19
CA ASP A 28 9.16 -4.07 14.66
C ASP A 28 9.56 -2.64 15.04
N GLY A 29 9.65 -1.72 14.06
CA GLY A 29 10.06 -0.34 14.31
C GLY A 29 11.56 -0.10 14.52
N TRP A 30 12.43 -1.11 14.32
CA TRP A 30 13.88 -1.01 14.52
C TRP A 30 14.59 -0.49 13.26
N GLY A 31 14.60 0.83 13.05
CA GLY A 31 15.29 1.47 11.93
C GLY A 31 16.79 1.67 12.17
N VAL A 32 17.48 2.08 11.09
CA VAL A 32 18.91 2.47 11.15
C VAL A 32 18.98 3.99 11.09
N SER A 33 19.29 4.62 12.20
CA SER A 33 19.31 6.08 12.33
C SER A 33 20.53 6.71 11.65
N PRO A 34 20.37 7.82 10.92
CA PRO A 34 21.50 8.63 10.49
C PRO A 34 22.03 9.56 11.61
N ASN A 35 21.30 9.69 12.73
CA ASN A 35 21.64 10.56 13.85
C ASN A 35 21.41 9.85 15.22
N PRO A 36 22.45 9.29 15.84
CA PRO A 36 22.33 8.57 17.11
C PRO A 36 21.73 9.41 18.26
N ALA A 37 21.85 10.74 18.22
CA ALA A 37 21.36 11.60 19.29
C ALA A 37 19.82 11.65 19.41
N VAL A 38 19.10 11.25 18.35
CA VAL A 38 17.62 11.21 18.32
C VAL A 38 17.08 9.79 18.34
N SER A 39 17.93 8.78 18.31
CA SER A 39 17.58 7.35 18.22
C SER A 39 17.54 6.73 19.60
N ALA A 40 16.44 6.06 19.93
CA ALA A 40 16.36 5.23 21.15
C ALA A 40 17.25 3.97 21.03
N ILE A 41 17.37 3.42 19.82
CA ILE A 41 18.16 2.22 19.53
C ILE A 41 19.65 2.48 19.82
N ASP A 42 20.19 3.59 19.27
CA ASP A 42 21.62 3.93 19.45
C ASP A 42 21.95 4.36 20.88
N GLN A 43 20.96 4.81 21.67
CA GLN A 43 21.15 5.19 23.07
C GLN A 43 20.88 4.04 24.05
N ALA A 44 20.26 2.95 23.60
CA ALA A 44 20.00 1.76 24.40
C ALA A 44 21.28 0.91 24.57
N ASN A 45 21.35 0.19 25.67
CA ASN A 45 22.40 -0.81 25.89
C ASN A 45 21.99 -2.15 25.27
N THR A 46 22.38 -2.38 24.02
CA THR A 46 21.99 -3.55 23.19
C THR A 46 23.19 -4.40 22.77
N PRO A 47 23.97 -4.91 23.74
CA PRO A 47 25.26 -5.55 23.45
C PRO A 47 25.17 -6.80 22.61
N PHE A 48 24.02 -7.51 22.63
CA PHE A 48 23.83 -8.70 21.81
C PHE A 48 23.63 -8.34 20.35
N ILE A 49 22.66 -7.45 20.04
CA ILE A 49 22.40 -7.02 18.66
C ILE A 49 23.60 -6.28 18.08
N ASP A 50 24.26 -5.42 18.86
CA ASP A 50 25.51 -4.75 18.43
C ASP A 50 26.60 -5.78 18.08
N GLY A 51 26.68 -6.85 18.85
CA GLY A 51 27.59 -7.97 18.58
C GLY A 51 27.25 -8.73 17.31
N LEU A 52 25.96 -8.82 16.92
CA LEU A 52 25.55 -9.42 15.65
C LEU A 52 26.09 -8.65 14.46
N TYR A 53 25.99 -7.32 14.46
CA TYR A 53 26.56 -6.47 13.40
C TYR A 53 28.05 -6.65 13.20
N GLN A 54 28.79 -6.92 14.27
CA GLN A 54 30.24 -7.12 14.22
C GLN A 54 30.63 -8.54 13.77
N THR A 55 29.81 -9.52 14.11
CA THR A 55 30.13 -10.95 13.96
C THR A 55 29.61 -11.56 12.67
N TYR A 56 28.44 -11.12 12.22
CA TYR A 56 27.72 -11.72 11.11
C TYR A 56 27.62 -10.78 9.91
N GLN A 57 27.32 -11.38 8.73
CA GLN A 57 27.11 -10.61 7.52
C GLN A 57 25.80 -9.84 7.63
N ASN A 58 25.84 -8.56 7.32
CA ASN A 58 24.70 -7.67 7.41
C ASN A 58 24.61 -6.70 6.24
N ALA A 59 23.42 -6.19 6.02
CA ALA A 59 23.06 -5.23 5.00
C ALA A 59 21.84 -4.44 5.48
N THR A 60 21.20 -3.68 4.61
CA THR A 60 19.99 -2.92 4.91
C THR A 60 18.87 -3.21 3.94
N LEU A 61 17.61 -3.03 4.38
CA LEU A 61 16.43 -3.10 3.55
C LEU A 61 15.75 -1.72 3.47
N ARG A 62 15.25 -1.38 2.29
CA ARG A 62 14.35 -0.22 2.10
C ARG A 62 12.92 -0.65 2.43
N THR A 63 12.24 0.18 3.21
CA THR A 63 10.90 -0.11 3.74
C THR A 63 9.92 1.02 3.53
N ASP A 64 10.24 1.97 2.64
CA ASP A 64 9.50 3.19 2.36
C ASP A 64 9.10 3.29 0.89
N GLY A 65 8.11 4.11 0.60
CA GLY A 65 7.70 4.51 -0.75
C GLY A 65 7.51 3.33 -1.71
N MET A 66 7.93 3.50 -2.94
CA MET A 66 7.79 2.49 -4.00
C MET A 66 8.49 1.16 -3.69
N HIS A 67 9.44 1.14 -2.75
CA HIS A 67 10.14 -0.08 -2.33
C HIS A 67 9.24 -1.08 -1.58
N VAL A 68 8.11 -0.61 -1.09
CA VAL A 68 7.07 -1.44 -0.43
C VAL A 68 5.69 -1.25 -1.04
N GLY A 69 5.60 -0.57 -2.20
CA GLY A 69 4.35 -0.37 -2.91
C GLY A 69 3.49 0.79 -2.39
N LEU A 70 4.10 1.74 -1.69
CA LEU A 70 3.51 3.00 -1.27
C LEU A 70 3.95 4.14 -2.20
N PRO A 71 3.27 5.29 -2.21
CA PRO A 71 3.74 6.50 -2.89
C PRO A 71 5.15 6.90 -2.46
N GLU A 72 5.89 7.55 -3.36
CA GLU A 72 7.26 8.04 -3.09
C GLU A 72 7.28 8.95 -1.86
N GLY A 73 8.27 8.74 -0.98
CA GLY A 73 8.44 9.52 0.26
C GLY A 73 7.50 9.14 1.41
N GLN A 74 6.55 8.22 1.20
CA GLN A 74 5.69 7.74 2.28
C GLN A 74 6.42 6.68 3.12
N MET A 75 6.39 6.85 4.44
CA MET A 75 6.94 5.88 5.39
C MET A 75 6.19 4.55 5.34
N GLY A 76 6.89 3.43 5.52
CA GLY A 76 6.30 2.10 5.65
C GLY A 76 5.44 1.96 6.91
N ASN A 77 4.72 0.85 6.97
CA ASN A 77 3.95 0.44 8.14
C ASN A 77 3.90 -1.09 8.23
N SER A 78 3.50 -1.62 9.39
CA SER A 78 3.55 -3.05 9.65
C SER A 78 2.64 -3.87 8.72
N GLU A 79 1.46 -3.35 8.32
CA GLU A 79 0.55 -4.05 7.39
C GLU A 79 1.22 -4.28 6.03
N VAL A 80 1.70 -3.19 5.43
CA VAL A 80 2.38 -3.22 4.13
C VAL A 80 3.70 -3.99 4.23
N GLY A 81 4.47 -3.79 5.29
CA GLY A 81 5.74 -4.48 5.52
C GLY A 81 5.57 -5.99 5.57
N HIS A 82 4.69 -6.50 6.44
CA HIS A 82 4.45 -7.94 6.58
C HIS A 82 3.81 -8.56 5.33
N MET A 83 2.97 -7.80 4.61
CA MET A 83 2.42 -8.24 3.33
C MET A 83 3.51 -8.46 2.29
N ASN A 84 4.47 -7.54 2.16
CA ASN A 84 5.61 -7.67 1.25
C ASN A 84 6.53 -8.84 1.66
N LEU A 85 6.79 -8.99 2.96
CA LEU A 85 7.58 -10.10 3.53
C LEU A 85 6.97 -11.46 3.15
N GLY A 86 5.65 -11.60 3.29
CA GLY A 86 4.95 -12.84 2.96
C GLY A 86 4.77 -13.08 1.47
N ALA A 87 4.52 -12.05 0.70
CA ALA A 87 4.28 -12.13 -0.75
C ALA A 87 5.54 -12.42 -1.58
N GLY A 88 6.73 -12.13 -1.07
CA GLY A 88 7.98 -12.27 -1.81
C GLY A 88 8.09 -11.36 -3.04
N ARG A 89 7.39 -10.24 -3.00
CA ARG A 89 7.33 -9.21 -4.05
C ARG A 89 6.83 -7.89 -3.49
N ILE A 90 7.03 -6.80 -4.23
CA ILE A 90 6.40 -5.52 -3.90
C ILE A 90 4.89 -5.62 -4.17
N VAL A 91 4.08 -5.40 -3.14
CA VAL A 91 2.61 -5.35 -3.23
C VAL A 91 2.18 -3.90 -3.26
N TYR A 92 1.88 -3.41 -4.45
CA TYR A 92 1.50 -2.00 -4.63
C TYR A 92 0.12 -1.71 -4.05
N GLN A 93 0.03 -0.66 -3.23
CA GLN A 93 -1.24 -0.08 -2.80
C GLN A 93 -1.92 0.65 -3.97
N ASP A 94 -3.23 0.84 -3.90
CA ASP A 94 -4.03 1.32 -5.03
C ASP A 94 -3.48 2.61 -5.66
N LEU A 95 -3.15 3.63 -4.86
CA LEU A 95 -2.55 4.87 -5.37
C LEU A 95 -1.21 4.63 -6.07
N ALA A 96 -0.32 3.85 -5.46
CA ALA A 96 0.99 3.56 -6.03
C ALA A 96 0.87 2.74 -7.32
N LYS A 97 -0.10 1.81 -7.39
CA LYS A 97 -0.40 1.01 -8.59
C LYS A 97 -0.83 1.90 -9.76
N VAL A 98 -1.77 2.81 -9.51
CA VAL A 98 -2.24 3.76 -10.54
C VAL A 98 -1.12 4.73 -10.94
N ASN A 99 -0.39 5.30 -9.99
CA ASN A 99 0.76 6.19 -10.27
C ASN A 99 1.82 5.50 -11.12
N LEU A 100 2.11 4.22 -10.83
CA LEU A 100 3.06 3.43 -11.61
C LEU A 100 2.58 3.24 -13.05
N ALA A 101 1.30 2.89 -13.23
CA ALA A 101 0.72 2.73 -14.56
C ALA A 101 0.74 4.04 -15.37
N VAL A 102 0.50 5.18 -14.71
CA VAL A 102 0.59 6.52 -15.32
C VAL A 102 2.04 6.84 -15.72
N SER A 103 2.99 6.72 -14.78
CA SER A 103 4.40 7.07 -15.02
C SER A 103 5.08 6.21 -16.08
N GLN A 104 4.67 4.94 -16.20
CA GLN A 104 5.15 4.01 -17.22
C GLN A 104 4.39 4.11 -18.54
N GLY A 105 3.33 4.93 -18.63
CA GLY A 105 2.48 5.04 -19.80
C GLY A 105 1.69 3.75 -20.12
N THR A 106 1.49 2.88 -19.13
CA THR A 106 0.78 1.60 -19.31
C THR A 106 -0.71 1.69 -19.01
N LEU A 107 -1.21 2.76 -18.37
CA LEU A 107 -2.61 2.92 -18.00
C LEU A 107 -3.55 2.73 -19.22
N ALA A 108 -3.24 3.34 -20.35
CA ALA A 108 -4.01 3.20 -21.58
C ALA A 108 -4.01 1.76 -22.17
N GLN A 109 -3.10 0.91 -21.67
CA GLN A 109 -2.95 -0.47 -22.15
C GLN A 109 -3.76 -1.47 -21.33
N GLU A 110 -4.35 -1.03 -20.21
CA GLU A 110 -5.23 -1.86 -19.39
C GLU A 110 -6.43 -2.33 -20.21
N GLU A 111 -6.71 -3.64 -20.16
CA GLU A 111 -7.73 -4.28 -20.98
C GLU A 111 -9.13 -3.69 -20.77
N VAL A 112 -9.47 -3.32 -19.54
CA VAL A 112 -10.75 -2.70 -19.21
C VAL A 112 -10.88 -1.34 -19.86
N ILE A 113 -9.82 -0.52 -19.83
CA ILE A 113 -9.81 0.81 -20.49
C ILE A 113 -9.94 0.68 -22.01
N LYS A 114 -9.17 -0.24 -22.63
CA LYS A 114 -9.28 -0.53 -24.06
C LYS A 114 -10.70 -0.95 -24.46
N LYS A 115 -11.32 -1.85 -23.68
CA LYS A 115 -12.69 -2.32 -23.94
C LYS A 115 -13.69 -1.18 -23.83
N ALA A 116 -13.60 -0.35 -22.78
CA ALA A 116 -14.48 0.80 -22.58
C ALA A 116 -14.37 1.82 -23.73
N PHE A 117 -13.16 2.18 -24.13
CA PHE A 117 -12.93 3.11 -25.25
C PHE A 117 -13.34 2.51 -26.59
N ASN A 118 -13.12 1.22 -26.82
CA ASN A 118 -13.62 0.54 -28.01
C ASN A 118 -15.16 0.52 -28.05
N TYR A 119 -15.81 0.24 -26.92
CA TYR A 119 -17.27 0.31 -26.82
C TYR A 119 -17.77 1.72 -27.14
N ALA A 120 -17.20 2.76 -26.54
CA ALA A 120 -17.53 4.15 -26.81
C ALA A 120 -17.44 4.47 -28.32
N LYS A 121 -16.36 4.04 -28.97
CA LYS A 121 -16.12 4.27 -30.39
C LYS A 121 -17.09 3.49 -31.29
N VAL A 122 -17.35 2.22 -31.01
CA VAL A 122 -18.22 1.35 -31.83
C VAL A 122 -19.68 1.77 -31.70
N GLN A 123 -20.12 2.16 -30.52
CA GLN A 123 -21.49 2.58 -30.22
C GLN A 123 -21.73 4.08 -30.44
N ASP A 124 -20.71 4.84 -30.87
CA ASP A 124 -20.72 6.32 -30.99
C ASP A 124 -21.18 7.00 -29.68
N LYS A 125 -20.71 6.51 -28.54
CA LYS A 125 -21.04 7.01 -27.23
C LYS A 125 -19.90 7.86 -26.64
N PRO A 126 -20.22 8.91 -25.85
CA PRO A 126 -19.20 9.64 -25.10
C PRO A 126 -18.67 8.81 -23.92
N VAL A 127 -17.52 9.25 -23.37
CA VAL A 127 -17.00 8.80 -22.09
C VAL A 127 -17.11 9.93 -21.07
N HIS A 128 -17.83 9.70 -19.99
CA HIS A 128 -17.99 10.62 -18.88
C HIS A 128 -16.98 10.25 -17.78
N PHE A 129 -16.00 11.11 -17.52
CA PHE A 129 -15.00 10.92 -16.47
C PHE A 129 -15.47 11.61 -15.19
N LEU A 130 -15.67 10.85 -14.12
CA LEU A 130 -16.11 11.33 -12.81
C LEU A 130 -14.98 11.19 -11.79
N GLY A 131 -14.76 12.20 -10.96
CA GLY A 131 -13.84 12.06 -9.85
C GLY A 131 -13.30 13.36 -9.27
N LEU A 132 -12.54 13.22 -8.19
CA LEU A 132 -11.96 14.32 -7.42
C LEU A 132 -10.77 14.94 -8.17
N LEU A 133 -10.75 16.25 -8.25
CA LEU A 133 -9.72 17.02 -8.95
C LEU A 133 -8.79 17.73 -7.95
N SER A 134 -7.80 17.01 -7.46
CA SER A 134 -6.72 17.56 -6.63
C SER A 134 -5.45 16.69 -6.73
N ASP A 135 -4.37 17.15 -6.16
CA ASP A 135 -3.10 16.41 -6.00
C ASP A 135 -2.95 15.77 -4.60
N GLY A 136 -3.97 15.84 -3.76
CA GLY A 136 -3.93 15.32 -2.39
C GLY A 136 -3.69 13.82 -2.27
N GLY A 137 -3.97 13.03 -3.32
CA GLY A 137 -3.63 11.61 -3.37
C GLY A 137 -4.36 10.73 -2.36
N VAL A 138 -5.51 11.19 -1.80
CA VAL A 138 -6.30 10.43 -0.82
C VAL A 138 -7.41 9.61 -1.49
N HIS A 139 -8.13 10.18 -2.44
CA HIS A 139 -9.22 9.53 -3.16
C HIS A 139 -8.95 9.40 -4.66
N ALA A 140 -8.29 10.39 -5.24
CA ALA A 140 -7.88 10.48 -6.63
C ALA A 140 -6.59 11.29 -6.74
N HIS A 141 -6.03 11.40 -7.92
CA HIS A 141 -4.94 12.32 -8.22
C HIS A 141 -5.14 12.94 -9.59
N ILE A 142 -4.88 14.24 -9.74
CA ILE A 142 -5.14 14.98 -10.99
C ILE A 142 -4.37 14.40 -12.19
N GLU A 143 -3.19 13.84 -11.98
CA GLU A 143 -2.41 13.20 -13.05
C GLU A 143 -3.09 11.93 -13.61
N HIS A 144 -3.96 11.27 -12.83
CA HIS A 144 -4.70 10.10 -13.30
C HIS A 144 -5.73 10.50 -14.38
N ILE A 145 -6.50 11.57 -14.14
CA ILE A 145 -7.45 12.06 -15.13
C ILE A 145 -6.74 12.62 -16.37
N LYS A 146 -5.62 13.32 -16.22
CA LYS A 146 -4.83 13.78 -17.37
C LYS A 146 -4.36 12.62 -18.25
N ALA A 147 -3.86 11.54 -17.63
CA ALA A 147 -3.46 10.34 -18.37
C ALA A 147 -4.65 9.65 -19.07
N LEU A 148 -5.83 9.62 -18.45
CA LEU A 148 -7.05 9.10 -19.07
C LEU A 148 -7.52 9.98 -20.25
N VAL A 149 -7.40 11.29 -20.13
CA VAL A 149 -7.68 12.25 -21.22
C VAL A 149 -6.75 11.99 -22.40
N ASP A 150 -5.45 11.83 -22.16
CA ASP A 150 -4.47 11.54 -23.21
C ASP A 150 -4.73 10.19 -23.89
N ALA A 151 -5.09 9.17 -23.11
CA ALA A 151 -5.48 7.87 -23.62
C ALA A 151 -6.76 7.95 -24.49
N GLY A 152 -7.75 8.75 -24.05
CA GLY A 152 -8.98 9.00 -24.78
C GLY A 152 -8.74 9.75 -26.08
N GLU A 153 -7.90 10.78 -26.09
CA GLU A 153 -7.51 11.52 -27.30
C GLU A 153 -6.80 10.59 -28.30
N ALA A 154 -5.85 9.77 -27.84
CA ALA A 154 -5.17 8.78 -28.67
C ALA A 154 -6.14 7.74 -29.27
N ALA A 155 -7.18 7.34 -28.52
CA ALA A 155 -8.24 6.46 -29.00
C ALA A 155 -9.25 7.15 -29.91
N GLY A 156 -9.26 8.49 -29.95
CA GLY A 156 -10.16 9.31 -30.75
C GLY A 156 -11.59 9.41 -30.21
N ILE A 157 -11.80 9.17 -28.91
CA ILE A 157 -13.11 9.27 -28.25
C ILE A 157 -13.48 10.72 -27.90
N ARG A 158 -14.78 10.96 -27.70
CA ARG A 158 -15.30 12.20 -27.11
C ARG A 158 -15.38 12.01 -25.58
N GLY A 159 -14.80 12.90 -24.80
CA GLY A 159 -14.81 12.82 -23.34
C GLY A 159 -15.45 14.04 -22.68
N TYR A 160 -16.14 13.82 -21.57
CA TYR A 160 -16.69 14.88 -20.72
C TYR A 160 -16.26 14.65 -19.28
N ILE A 161 -15.62 15.64 -18.67
CA ILE A 161 -15.15 15.56 -17.28
C ILE A 161 -16.21 16.16 -16.37
N HIS A 162 -16.61 15.40 -15.38
CA HIS A 162 -17.45 15.82 -14.27
C HIS A 162 -16.60 15.85 -13.01
N GLY A 163 -15.99 16.99 -12.76
CA GLY A 163 -15.02 17.18 -11.69
C GLY A 163 -15.66 17.41 -10.33
N PHE A 164 -15.04 16.84 -9.30
CA PHE A 164 -15.38 17.17 -7.93
C PHE A 164 -14.26 18.00 -7.30
N THR A 165 -14.59 19.17 -6.69
CA THR A 165 -13.62 19.99 -6.00
C THR A 165 -13.37 19.46 -4.59
N ASP A 166 -12.12 19.55 -4.11
CA ASP A 166 -11.65 18.92 -2.87
C ASP A 166 -11.82 19.82 -1.65
N GLY A 167 -10.83 20.63 -1.33
CA GLY A 167 -10.83 21.55 -0.19
C GLY A 167 -10.81 20.91 1.19
N ARG A 168 -10.63 19.59 1.27
CA ARG A 168 -10.54 18.82 2.52
C ARG A 168 -9.21 18.09 2.68
N ASP A 169 -8.72 17.47 1.62
CA ASP A 169 -7.44 16.75 1.61
C ASP A 169 -6.31 17.66 1.07
N VAL A 170 -6.66 18.85 0.59
CA VAL A 170 -5.78 19.93 0.14
C VAL A 170 -6.30 21.28 0.67
N ASP A 171 -5.57 22.38 0.40
CA ASP A 171 -6.01 23.74 0.79
C ASP A 171 -7.45 24.02 0.31
N PRO A 172 -8.32 24.58 1.17
CA PRO A 172 -9.74 24.78 0.88
C PRO A 172 -10.06 25.70 -0.32
N LYS A 173 -9.09 26.39 -0.88
CA LYS A 173 -9.24 27.30 -2.02
C LYS A 173 -8.26 27.02 -3.16
N SER A 174 -7.69 25.81 -3.20
CA SER A 174 -6.72 25.39 -4.23
C SER A 174 -7.39 24.91 -5.53
N GLY A 175 -8.68 24.62 -5.51
CA GLY A 175 -9.43 24.04 -6.63
C GLY A 175 -9.34 24.86 -7.91
N ALA A 176 -9.35 26.21 -7.82
CA ALA A 176 -9.20 27.07 -8.99
C ALA A 176 -7.89 26.81 -9.77
N GLY A 177 -6.80 26.50 -9.06
CA GLY A 177 -5.51 26.14 -9.68
C GLY A 177 -5.57 24.78 -10.39
N PHE A 178 -6.17 23.77 -9.77
CA PHE A 178 -6.32 22.43 -10.37
C PHE A 178 -7.24 22.47 -11.61
N ILE A 179 -8.31 23.26 -11.56
CA ILE A 179 -9.24 23.41 -12.70
C ILE A 179 -8.56 24.15 -13.86
N GLN A 180 -7.75 25.17 -13.59
CA GLN A 180 -6.96 25.85 -14.63
C GLN A 180 -5.98 24.87 -15.30
N ASP A 181 -5.19 24.14 -14.50
CA ASP A 181 -4.22 23.17 -14.97
C ASP A 181 -4.86 22.06 -15.83
N LEU A 182 -6.02 21.53 -15.40
CA LEU A 182 -6.75 20.54 -16.18
C LEU A 182 -7.35 21.11 -17.46
N SER A 183 -7.86 22.34 -17.41
CA SER A 183 -8.42 23.04 -18.58
C SER A 183 -7.33 23.28 -19.62
N ASP A 184 -6.15 23.71 -19.19
CA ASP A 184 -4.99 23.91 -20.08
C ASP A 184 -4.55 22.58 -20.70
N HIS A 185 -4.57 21.48 -19.93
CA HIS A 185 -4.24 20.15 -20.41
C HIS A 185 -5.27 19.65 -21.47
N CYS A 186 -6.54 19.98 -21.30
CA CYS A 186 -7.62 19.60 -22.24
C CYS A 186 -7.68 20.49 -23.48
N ALA A 187 -6.97 21.62 -23.52
CA ALA A 187 -7.03 22.56 -24.62
C ALA A 187 -6.67 21.93 -25.96
N GLY A 188 -7.58 22.02 -26.93
CA GLY A 188 -7.43 21.45 -28.26
C GLY A 188 -7.69 19.94 -28.36
N LYS A 189 -8.06 19.27 -27.26
CA LYS A 189 -8.45 17.85 -27.23
C LYS A 189 -9.97 17.68 -27.35
N LYS A 190 -10.40 16.45 -27.62
CA LYS A 190 -11.84 16.09 -27.71
C LYS A 190 -12.51 15.95 -26.33
N THR A 191 -11.73 16.00 -25.25
CA THR A 191 -12.24 15.93 -23.89
C THR A 191 -12.39 17.34 -23.31
N GLN A 192 -13.55 17.62 -22.71
CA GLN A 192 -13.90 18.94 -22.14
C GLN A 192 -14.43 18.81 -20.72
N LEU A 193 -14.22 19.83 -19.90
CA LEU A 193 -14.84 19.93 -18.57
C LEU A 193 -16.30 20.33 -18.73
N ALA A 194 -17.22 19.46 -18.31
CA ALA A 194 -18.66 19.62 -18.47
C ALA A 194 -19.34 20.14 -17.20
N THR A 195 -19.00 19.59 -16.04
CA THR A 195 -19.60 20.01 -14.77
C THR A 195 -18.54 20.03 -13.66
N LEU A 196 -18.80 20.86 -12.63
CA LEU A 196 -17.99 20.92 -11.42
C LEU A 196 -18.91 21.01 -10.19
N VAL A 197 -18.61 20.21 -9.14
CA VAL A 197 -19.39 20.21 -7.90
C VAL A 197 -18.49 19.87 -6.72
N GLY A 198 -18.76 20.46 -5.55
CA GLY A 198 -18.01 20.15 -4.32
C GLY A 198 -18.17 18.71 -3.86
N ARG A 199 -17.09 18.12 -3.34
CA ARG A 199 -17.08 16.74 -2.83
C ARG A 199 -18.08 16.48 -1.72
N TYR A 200 -18.52 17.49 -1.00
CA TYR A 200 -19.57 17.40 0.00
C TYR A 200 -20.86 16.79 -0.55
N TYR A 201 -21.16 17.03 -1.83
CA TYR A 201 -22.33 16.53 -2.54
C TYR A 201 -22.03 15.24 -3.31
N ALA A 202 -20.95 15.23 -4.09
CA ALA A 202 -20.63 14.11 -4.98
C ALA A 202 -19.95 12.91 -4.31
N MET A 203 -19.45 13.09 -3.09
CA MET A 203 -18.64 12.10 -2.40
C MET A 203 -19.12 11.87 -0.97
N ASP A 204 -20.45 11.83 -0.77
CA ASP A 204 -21.04 11.41 0.51
C ASP A 204 -20.73 9.92 0.77
N ARG A 205 -20.76 9.51 2.04
CA ARG A 205 -20.62 8.12 2.48
C ARG A 205 -21.51 7.77 3.67
N ASP A 206 -22.38 8.71 4.04
CA ASP A 206 -23.22 8.64 5.22
C ASP A 206 -24.70 8.47 4.85
N LYS A 207 -24.98 8.07 3.57
CA LYS A 207 -26.32 7.86 3.00
C LYS A 207 -27.18 9.13 3.06
N ARG A 208 -26.56 10.27 2.89
CA ARG A 208 -27.24 11.58 2.79
C ARG A 208 -27.70 11.80 1.35
N TRP A 209 -28.71 11.03 0.95
CA TRP A 209 -29.22 10.98 -0.44
C TRP A 209 -29.63 12.36 -0.99
N GLU A 210 -30.05 13.27 -0.11
CA GLU A 210 -30.31 14.66 -0.47
C GLU A 210 -29.07 15.41 -0.98
N ARG A 211 -27.86 15.04 -0.55
CA ARG A 211 -26.60 15.59 -1.05
C ARG A 211 -26.22 14.93 -2.37
N VAL A 212 -26.28 13.60 -2.41
CA VAL A 212 -25.98 12.82 -3.63
C VAL A 212 -26.88 13.26 -4.78
N LYS A 213 -28.15 13.58 -4.50
CA LYS A 213 -29.11 14.11 -5.48
C LYS A 213 -28.63 15.38 -6.18
N ILE A 214 -27.99 16.29 -5.47
CA ILE A 214 -27.46 17.54 -6.05
C ILE A 214 -26.40 17.23 -7.10
N ALA A 215 -25.49 16.29 -6.84
CA ALA A 215 -24.52 15.84 -7.81
C ALA A 215 -25.17 15.04 -8.94
N TYR A 216 -26.09 14.12 -8.63
CA TYR A 216 -26.85 13.36 -9.62
C TYR A 216 -27.59 14.27 -10.61
N ASP A 217 -28.28 15.31 -10.12
CA ASP A 217 -29.02 16.24 -10.96
C ASP A 217 -28.11 17.05 -11.88
N ALA A 218 -26.91 17.39 -11.44
CA ALA A 218 -25.92 18.04 -12.29
C ALA A 218 -25.48 17.11 -13.44
N LEU A 219 -25.25 15.83 -13.15
CA LEU A 219 -24.76 14.83 -14.10
C LEU A 219 -25.85 14.37 -15.08
N VAL A 220 -27.07 14.13 -14.60
CA VAL A 220 -28.14 13.49 -15.37
C VAL A 220 -29.14 14.52 -15.90
N HIS A 221 -29.45 15.55 -15.13
CA HIS A 221 -30.49 16.56 -15.47
C HIS A 221 -29.90 17.91 -15.86
N HIS A 222 -28.56 18.05 -15.87
CA HIS A 222 -27.87 19.30 -16.26
C HIS A 222 -28.31 20.49 -15.39
N THR A 223 -28.53 20.24 -14.09
CA THR A 223 -29.06 21.22 -13.14
C THR A 223 -27.91 21.86 -12.36
N GLY A 224 -27.76 23.17 -12.45
CA GLY A 224 -26.73 23.94 -11.78
C GLY A 224 -26.63 25.37 -12.27
N THR A 225 -25.61 26.09 -11.85
CA THR A 225 -25.29 27.42 -12.34
C THR A 225 -24.43 27.32 -13.59
N PHE A 226 -24.91 27.90 -14.69
CA PHE A 226 -24.18 27.90 -15.96
C PHE A 226 -23.03 28.89 -15.95
N THR A 227 -21.88 28.50 -16.49
CA THR A 227 -20.67 29.34 -16.57
C THR A 227 -19.87 29.09 -17.84
N ASP A 228 -19.21 30.13 -18.32
CA ASP A 228 -18.21 30.08 -19.38
C ASP A 228 -16.78 29.96 -18.81
N ASP A 229 -16.63 30.23 -17.49
CA ASP A 229 -15.36 30.27 -16.78
C ASP A 229 -15.48 29.62 -15.38
N PHE A 230 -15.14 28.36 -15.29
CA PHE A 230 -15.13 27.64 -14.01
C PHE A 230 -14.16 28.25 -12.99
N VAL A 231 -12.99 28.71 -13.44
CA VAL A 231 -11.96 29.29 -12.56
C VAL A 231 -12.44 30.60 -11.96
N GLY A 232 -13.05 31.46 -12.77
CA GLY A 232 -13.67 32.70 -12.32
C GLY A 232 -14.80 32.44 -11.32
N SER A 233 -15.69 31.49 -11.63
CA SER A 233 -16.82 31.09 -10.77
C SER A 233 -16.35 30.57 -9.39
N LEU A 234 -15.26 29.78 -9.36
CA LEU A 234 -14.66 29.32 -8.10
C LEU A 234 -14.12 30.50 -7.28
N LYS A 235 -13.39 31.43 -7.92
CA LYS A 235 -12.85 32.64 -7.24
C LYS A 235 -13.96 33.50 -6.68
N GLU A 236 -15.07 33.66 -7.38
CA GLU A 236 -16.27 34.37 -6.90
C GLU A 236 -16.88 33.66 -5.68
N SER A 237 -17.00 32.33 -5.71
CA SER A 237 -17.46 31.55 -4.56
C SER A 237 -16.57 31.73 -3.33
N TYR A 238 -15.25 31.78 -3.50
CA TYR A 238 -14.32 32.03 -2.39
C TYR A 238 -14.50 33.43 -1.78
N GLN A 239 -14.84 34.44 -2.59
CA GLN A 239 -15.16 35.80 -2.08
C GLN A 239 -16.45 35.81 -1.25
N GLN A 240 -17.39 34.92 -1.57
CA GLN A 240 -18.63 34.69 -0.83
C GLN A 240 -18.47 33.80 0.40
N GLY A 241 -17.24 33.29 0.67
CA GLY A 241 -16.96 32.43 1.81
C GLY A 241 -17.26 30.95 1.56
N VAL A 242 -17.60 30.57 0.33
CA VAL A 242 -17.82 29.15 -0.06
C VAL A 242 -16.51 28.57 -0.61
N THR A 243 -15.99 27.54 0.05
CA THR A 243 -14.74 26.84 -0.32
C THR A 243 -15.01 25.65 -1.22
N ASP A 244 -13.94 25.05 -1.74
CA ASP A 244 -13.98 23.95 -2.71
C ASP A 244 -14.90 22.79 -2.29
N GLU A 245 -14.85 22.39 -1.02
CA GLU A 245 -15.65 21.27 -0.52
C GLU A 245 -17.16 21.45 -0.75
N PHE A 246 -17.64 22.72 -0.72
CA PHE A 246 -19.07 23.08 -0.70
C PHE A 246 -19.56 23.77 -1.98
N ILE A 247 -18.78 23.72 -3.07
CA ILE A 247 -19.17 24.32 -4.36
C ILE A 247 -20.48 23.69 -4.85
N GLN A 248 -21.48 24.54 -5.08
CA GLN A 248 -22.72 24.15 -5.74
C GLN A 248 -22.44 23.80 -7.21
N PRO A 249 -23.28 22.96 -7.85
CA PRO A 249 -23.05 22.54 -9.23
C PRO A 249 -22.86 23.72 -10.19
N LEU A 250 -21.72 23.71 -10.88
CA LEU A 250 -21.41 24.58 -12.00
C LEU A 250 -21.47 23.77 -13.29
N ILE A 251 -22.08 24.35 -14.34
CA ILE A 251 -22.33 23.70 -15.62
C ILE A 251 -21.68 24.51 -16.74
N SER A 252 -20.95 23.88 -17.64
CA SER A 252 -20.33 24.53 -18.79
C SER A 252 -21.35 25.00 -19.83
N ASN A 253 -21.31 26.27 -20.21
CA ASN A 253 -22.02 26.77 -21.38
C ASN A 253 -21.36 26.32 -22.69
N GLN A 254 -20.11 25.89 -22.66
CA GLN A 254 -19.35 25.54 -23.86
C GLN A 254 -19.61 24.10 -24.32
N VAL A 255 -20.17 23.24 -23.47
CA VAL A 255 -20.55 21.86 -23.78
C VAL A 255 -22.06 21.81 -24.02
N PRO A 256 -22.53 21.32 -25.20
CA PRO A 256 -23.94 21.18 -25.43
C PRO A 256 -24.63 20.29 -24.39
N GLU A 257 -25.81 20.68 -23.89
CA GLU A 257 -26.57 19.90 -22.91
C GLU A 257 -26.72 18.44 -23.30
N ALA A 258 -27.03 18.19 -24.58
CA ALA A 258 -27.21 16.86 -25.10
C ALA A 258 -25.97 15.98 -24.97
N ASP A 259 -24.80 16.55 -24.87
CA ASP A 259 -23.51 15.87 -24.76
C ASP A 259 -22.99 15.82 -23.36
N ALA A 260 -23.28 16.86 -22.54
CA ALA A 260 -22.83 16.95 -21.16
C ALA A 260 -23.55 16.01 -20.20
N ARG A 261 -24.77 15.56 -20.53
CA ARG A 261 -25.61 14.70 -19.68
C ARG A 261 -25.24 13.24 -19.84
N ILE A 262 -25.15 12.53 -18.73
CA ILE A 262 -25.05 11.06 -18.72
C ILE A 262 -26.39 10.46 -19.14
N LYS A 263 -26.38 9.52 -20.10
CA LYS A 263 -27.56 8.87 -20.66
C LYS A 263 -27.37 7.36 -20.77
N GLU A 264 -28.48 6.67 -21.00
CA GLU A 264 -28.49 5.24 -21.31
C GLU A 264 -27.44 4.84 -22.37
N GLY A 265 -26.65 3.84 -22.06
CA GLY A 265 -25.62 3.30 -22.93
C GLY A 265 -24.35 4.10 -23.02
N ASP A 266 -24.21 5.21 -22.28
CA ASP A 266 -22.96 5.96 -22.25
C ASP A 266 -21.91 5.23 -21.40
N VAL A 267 -20.63 5.57 -21.61
CA VAL A 267 -19.54 5.08 -20.80
C VAL A 267 -19.32 6.04 -19.63
N VAL A 268 -19.33 5.54 -18.41
CA VAL A 268 -18.96 6.28 -17.20
C VAL A 268 -17.68 5.71 -16.65
N PHE A 269 -16.67 6.53 -16.49
CA PHE A 269 -15.38 6.17 -15.90
C PHE A 269 -15.16 6.94 -14.61
N PHE A 270 -15.33 6.29 -13.45
CA PHE A 270 -15.09 6.90 -12.15
C PHE A 270 -13.65 6.66 -11.73
N PHE A 271 -12.82 7.71 -11.78
CA PHE A 271 -11.36 7.60 -11.60
C PHE A 271 -10.86 7.77 -10.15
N ASN A 272 -11.72 7.81 -9.15
CA ASN A 272 -11.29 7.66 -7.76
C ASN A 272 -10.78 6.24 -7.54
N PHE A 273 -9.60 6.10 -6.90
CA PHE A 273 -9.05 4.79 -6.54
C PHE A 273 -9.48 4.36 -5.13
N ARG A 274 -9.77 5.29 -4.21
CA ARG A 274 -10.33 4.98 -2.89
C ARG A 274 -11.84 4.79 -2.98
N THR A 275 -12.32 3.70 -2.39
CA THR A 275 -13.63 3.14 -2.67
C THR A 275 -14.79 3.77 -1.90
N ASP A 276 -14.56 4.21 -0.63
CA ASP A 276 -15.60 4.55 0.34
C ASP A 276 -16.55 5.66 -0.10
N ARG A 277 -16.05 6.67 -0.81
CA ARG A 277 -16.83 7.85 -1.24
C ARG A 277 -17.28 7.83 -2.70
N GLY A 278 -16.93 6.79 -3.46
CA GLY A 278 -17.44 6.57 -4.81
C GLY A 278 -18.69 5.70 -4.86
N ARG A 279 -19.00 4.98 -3.76
CA ARG A 279 -20.06 3.98 -3.71
C ARG A 279 -21.44 4.55 -3.98
N GLU A 280 -21.84 5.59 -3.24
CA GLU A 280 -23.21 6.11 -3.28
C GLU A 280 -23.57 6.69 -4.66
N LEU A 281 -22.66 7.46 -5.26
CA LEU A 281 -22.91 7.98 -6.61
C LEU A 281 -22.92 6.86 -7.67
N THR A 282 -22.06 5.84 -7.53
CA THR A 282 -22.13 4.65 -8.40
C THR A 282 -23.44 3.90 -8.22
N GLN A 283 -23.93 3.76 -6.97
CA GLN A 283 -25.17 3.08 -6.64
C GLN A 283 -26.37 3.72 -7.32
N VAL A 284 -26.54 5.03 -7.19
CA VAL A 284 -27.68 5.76 -7.77
C VAL A 284 -27.61 5.87 -9.30
N LEU A 285 -26.41 5.85 -9.88
CA LEU A 285 -26.25 5.92 -11.33
C LEU A 285 -26.48 4.56 -12.03
N SER A 286 -26.14 3.42 -11.37
CA SER A 286 -26.06 2.14 -12.08
C SER A 286 -26.66 0.93 -11.35
N GLN A 287 -26.94 0.99 -10.03
CA GLN A 287 -27.33 -0.21 -9.28
C GLN A 287 -28.82 -0.26 -8.90
N GLU A 288 -29.37 0.82 -8.36
CA GLU A 288 -30.76 0.82 -7.87
C GLU A 288 -31.43 2.19 -8.02
N ASP A 289 -32.78 2.17 -8.04
CA ASP A 289 -33.61 3.37 -8.10
C ASP A 289 -33.88 3.93 -6.70
N PHE A 290 -33.76 5.26 -6.56
CA PHE A 290 -34.10 6.01 -5.34
C PHE A 290 -35.32 6.89 -5.61
N HIS A 291 -36.49 6.26 -5.63
CA HIS A 291 -37.75 6.91 -6.02
C HIS A 291 -38.11 8.13 -5.16
N GLU A 292 -37.80 8.07 -3.84
CA GLU A 292 -38.08 9.18 -2.91
C GLU A 292 -37.29 10.45 -3.28
N GLN A 293 -36.11 10.31 -3.86
CA GLN A 293 -35.24 11.39 -4.32
C GLN A 293 -35.32 11.64 -5.82
N ASN A 294 -36.20 10.91 -6.53
CA ASN A 294 -36.31 10.98 -8.00
C ASN A 294 -34.95 10.78 -8.69
N MET A 295 -34.20 9.77 -8.25
CA MET A 295 -32.98 9.30 -8.90
C MET A 295 -33.23 7.90 -9.46
N HIS A 296 -32.83 7.70 -10.73
CA HIS A 296 -33.05 6.45 -11.45
C HIS A 296 -31.74 5.92 -12.00
N LYS A 297 -31.51 4.63 -11.80
CA LYS A 297 -30.35 3.95 -12.40
C LYS A 297 -30.49 3.88 -13.92
N MET A 298 -29.36 3.83 -14.58
CA MET A 298 -29.25 3.73 -16.03
C MET A 298 -28.43 2.49 -16.42
N GLN A 299 -28.69 1.96 -17.61
CA GLN A 299 -27.82 0.94 -18.22
C GLN A 299 -26.59 1.64 -18.81
N LEU A 300 -25.51 1.65 -18.06
CA LEU A 300 -24.24 2.31 -18.39
C LEU A 300 -23.15 1.28 -18.63
N TYR A 301 -22.16 1.59 -19.47
CA TYR A 301 -20.89 0.91 -19.43
C TYR A 301 -20.05 1.56 -18.30
N PHE A 302 -20.15 1.00 -17.09
CA PHE A 302 -19.59 1.63 -15.92
C PHE A 302 -18.20 1.06 -15.60
N VAL A 303 -17.20 1.93 -15.42
CA VAL A 303 -15.81 1.57 -15.11
C VAL A 303 -15.37 2.29 -13.86
N THR A 304 -14.65 1.59 -12.98
CA THR A 304 -14.00 2.15 -11.81
C THR A 304 -12.50 1.77 -11.80
N LEU A 305 -11.64 2.60 -11.22
CA LEU A 305 -10.22 2.23 -11.09
C LEU A 305 -10.03 1.03 -10.16
N THR A 306 -10.78 0.96 -9.08
CA THR A 306 -10.72 -0.10 -8.06
C THR A 306 -12.12 -0.65 -7.78
N ASN A 307 -12.22 -1.79 -7.14
CA ASN A 307 -13.51 -2.36 -6.78
C ASN A 307 -14.15 -1.59 -5.60
N TYR A 308 -15.22 -0.85 -5.87
CA TYR A 308 -15.92 -0.07 -4.84
C TYR A 308 -16.81 -0.91 -3.93
N ASP A 309 -17.45 -1.95 -4.47
CA ASP A 309 -18.29 -2.88 -3.73
C ASP A 309 -18.43 -4.20 -4.52
N GLU A 310 -18.23 -5.33 -3.85
CA GLU A 310 -18.32 -6.65 -4.48
C GLU A 310 -19.74 -7.04 -4.89
N SER A 311 -20.75 -6.36 -4.35
CA SER A 311 -22.17 -6.57 -4.71
C SER A 311 -22.59 -5.84 -5.98
N PHE A 312 -21.81 -4.87 -6.47
CA PHE A 312 -22.14 -4.10 -7.66
C PHE A 312 -22.12 -4.96 -8.93
N GLN A 313 -23.14 -4.79 -9.74
CA GLN A 313 -23.32 -5.53 -10.99
C GLN A 313 -22.98 -4.65 -12.20
N ASN A 314 -22.41 -5.26 -13.24
CA ASN A 314 -22.05 -4.58 -14.49
C ASN A 314 -21.12 -3.37 -14.29
N VAL A 315 -20.22 -3.45 -13.34
CA VAL A 315 -19.12 -2.49 -13.14
C VAL A 315 -17.82 -3.18 -13.49
N GLU A 316 -17.12 -2.64 -14.47
CA GLU A 316 -15.79 -3.11 -14.87
C GLU A 316 -14.74 -2.43 -14.00
N VAL A 317 -13.81 -3.21 -13.46
CA VAL A 317 -12.77 -2.72 -12.54
C VAL A 317 -11.41 -2.80 -13.22
N VAL A 318 -10.67 -1.66 -13.28
CA VAL A 318 -9.35 -1.62 -13.93
C VAL A 318 -8.31 -2.37 -13.11
N PHE A 319 -8.20 -2.03 -11.83
CA PHE A 319 -7.26 -2.65 -10.88
C PHE A 319 -8.04 -3.44 -9.82
N ASN A 320 -8.19 -4.72 -10.02
CA ASN A 320 -8.75 -5.59 -9.00
C ASN A 320 -7.78 -5.73 -7.82
N LYS A 321 -8.32 -6.05 -6.64
CA LYS A 321 -7.47 -6.48 -5.53
C LYS A 321 -6.75 -7.76 -5.97
N ASP A 322 -5.43 -7.72 -5.90
CA ASP A 322 -4.65 -8.91 -6.18
C ASP A 322 -4.94 -9.96 -5.08
N ASN A 323 -5.39 -11.13 -5.47
CA ASN A 323 -5.24 -12.29 -4.62
C ASN A 323 -3.74 -12.55 -4.50
N ILE A 324 -3.21 -12.34 -3.30
CA ILE A 324 -1.79 -12.56 -3.05
C ILE A 324 -1.56 -14.07 -2.92
N GLU A 325 -1.47 -14.74 -4.06
CA GLU A 325 -1.17 -16.16 -4.16
C GLU A 325 0.33 -16.41 -4.04
N LYS A 326 0.67 -17.65 -3.71
CA LYS A 326 2.05 -18.13 -3.54
C LYS A 326 2.83 -17.30 -2.54
N THR A 327 2.18 -16.98 -1.41
CA THR A 327 2.87 -16.41 -0.24
C THR A 327 3.88 -17.41 0.32
N LEU A 328 4.84 -16.94 1.10
CA LEU A 328 5.83 -17.80 1.74
C LEU A 328 5.18 -18.91 2.55
N GLY A 329 4.12 -18.60 3.31
CA GLY A 329 3.37 -19.59 4.10
C GLY A 329 2.71 -20.67 3.23
N GLU A 330 2.13 -20.31 2.09
CA GLU A 330 1.57 -21.23 1.12
C GLU A 330 2.64 -22.15 0.53
N VAL A 331 3.74 -21.57 0.07
CA VAL A 331 4.83 -22.33 -0.55
C VAL A 331 5.45 -23.34 0.43
N ILE A 332 5.68 -22.92 1.67
CA ILE A 332 6.17 -23.81 2.74
C ILE A 332 5.20 -25.00 2.94
N ALA A 333 3.90 -24.74 2.97
CA ALA A 333 2.85 -25.77 3.11
C ALA A 333 2.79 -26.70 1.88
N ASP A 334 2.90 -26.15 0.66
CA ASP A 334 2.93 -26.95 -0.59
C ASP A 334 4.09 -27.94 -0.62
N PHE A 335 5.21 -27.63 0.04
CA PHE A 335 6.36 -28.51 0.19
C PHE A 335 6.28 -29.43 1.43
N GLY A 336 5.13 -29.47 2.10
CA GLY A 336 4.88 -30.33 3.27
C GLY A 336 5.72 -29.99 4.49
N LYS A 337 6.18 -28.73 4.60
CA LYS A 337 6.99 -28.23 5.70
C LYS A 337 6.11 -27.60 6.79
N THR A 338 6.62 -27.61 8.02
CA THR A 338 5.95 -27.04 9.19
C THR A 338 6.38 -25.61 9.46
N GLN A 339 5.48 -24.81 10.01
CA GLN A 339 5.75 -23.40 10.30
C GLN A 339 5.05 -22.90 11.57
N ILE A 340 5.69 -21.97 12.29
CA ILE A 340 5.15 -21.30 13.48
C ILE A 340 5.06 -19.79 13.20
N ARG A 341 3.93 -19.17 13.58
CA ARG A 341 3.74 -17.72 13.66
C ARG A 341 3.63 -17.34 15.12
N ILE A 342 4.40 -16.37 15.57
CA ILE A 342 4.36 -15.91 16.96
C ILE A 342 4.51 -14.40 17.06
N ALA A 343 3.61 -13.77 17.80
CA ALA A 343 3.65 -12.37 18.17
C ALA A 343 2.73 -12.12 19.37
N GLU A 344 2.82 -10.93 19.95
CA GLU A 344 1.82 -10.44 20.88
C GLU A 344 0.60 -9.84 20.15
N THR A 345 -0.50 -9.58 20.88
CA THR A 345 -1.81 -9.19 20.32
C THR A 345 -1.72 -8.08 19.27
N GLU A 346 -0.92 -7.03 19.50
CA GLU A 346 -0.79 -5.88 18.60
C GLU A 346 -0.22 -6.26 17.23
N LYS A 347 0.65 -7.26 17.17
CA LYS A 347 1.34 -7.67 15.95
C LYS A 347 0.95 -9.07 15.45
N TYR A 348 -0.01 -9.73 16.12
CA TYR A 348 -0.47 -11.05 15.70
C TYR A 348 -1.12 -11.06 14.31
N PRO A 349 -1.99 -10.10 13.94
CA PRO A 349 -2.51 -10.02 12.58
C PRO A 349 -1.42 -9.83 11.52
N HIS A 350 -0.31 -9.15 11.88
CA HIS A 350 0.79 -8.87 10.96
C HIS A 350 1.54 -10.16 10.57
N VAL A 351 1.90 -11.00 11.54
CA VAL A 351 2.58 -12.28 11.26
C VAL A 351 1.64 -13.37 10.74
N THR A 352 0.32 -13.16 10.77
CA THR A 352 -0.70 -14.13 10.31
C THR A 352 -1.43 -13.63 9.07
N PHE A 353 -2.45 -12.80 9.22
CA PHE A 353 -3.32 -12.31 8.15
C PHE A 353 -2.55 -11.59 7.03
N PHE A 354 -1.78 -10.54 7.39
CA PHE A 354 -1.05 -9.76 6.39
C PHE A 354 0.10 -10.56 5.76
N PHE A 355 0.85 -11.30 6.56
CA PHE A 355 1.93 -12.17 6.05
C PHE A 355 1.40 -13.28 5.13
N ASN A 356 0.17 -13.74 5.33
CA ASN A 356 -0.50 -14.73 4.49
C ASN A 356 -1.30 -14.09 3.33
N GLY A 357 -1.03 -12.81 3.00
CA GLY A 357 -1.63 -12.13 1.86
C GLY A 357 -3.13 -11.81 2.01
N GLY A 358 -3.60 -11.59 3.24
CA GLY A 358 -5.01 -11.34 3.55
C GLY A 358 -5.83 -12.60 3.86
N ARG A 359 -5.15 -13.75 4.08
CA ARG A 359 -5.79 -15.02 4.42
C ARG A 359 -5.85 -15.24 5.93
N GLU A 360 -7.07 -15.39 6.47
CA GLU A 360 -7.30 -15.69 7.89
C GLU A 360 -6.97 -17.15 8.24
N THR A 361 -7.37 -18.08 7.39
CA THR A 361 -7.24 -19.52 7.67
C THR A 361 -5.77 -19.94 7.59
N PRO A 362 -5.22 -20.61 8.62
CA PRO A 362 -3.87 -21.16 8.59
C PRO A 362 -3.65 -22.09 7.39
N TYR A 363 -2.42 -22.13 6.88
CA TYR A 363 -2.00 -23.12 5.91
C TYR A 363 -1.77 -24.47 6.58
N SER A 364 -1.73 -25.56 5.80
CA SER A 364 -1.38 -26.87 6.30
C SER A 364 0.02 -26.84 6.94
N GLY A 365 0.16 -27.36 8.16
CA GLY A 365 1.42 -27.34 8.91
C GLY A 365 1.76 -25.98 9.56
N GLU A 366 0.85 -24.98 9.50
CA GLU A 366 0.99 -23.69 10.19
C GLU A 366 0.38 -23.77 11.58
N SER A 367 1.17 -23.51 12.61
CA SER A 367 0.73 -23.28 13.99
C SER A 367 0.92 -21.82 14.38
N ARG A 368 0.09 -21.34 15.30
CA ARG A 368 0.05 -19.94 15.71
C ARG A 368 0.11 -19.83 17.23
N ILE A 369 1.01 -19.00 17.73
CA ILE A 369 1.18 -18.72 19.16
C ILE A 369 0.87 -17.23 19.37
N LEU A 370 -0.17 -16.94 20.15
CA LEU A 370 -0.55 -15.59 20.54
C LEU A 370 -0.14 -15.36 21.99
N CYS A 371 0.71 -14.37 22.24
CA CYS A 371 1.01 -13.86 23.57
C CYS A 371 0.14 -12.61 23.80
N PRO A 372 -0.73 -12.56 24.84
CA PRO A 372 -1.57 -11.39 25.07
C PRO A 372 -0.72 -10.16 25.40
N SER A 373 -0.97 -9.03 24.73
CA SER A 373 -0.35 -7.74 25.10
C SER A 373 -0.83 -7.26 26.46
N PRO A 374 -0.01 -6.51 27.21
CA PRO A 374 -0.38 -6.01 28.52
C PRO A 374 -1.55 -5.00 28.42
N LYS A 375 -2.44 -5.04 29.42
CA LYS A 375 -3.63 -4.17 29.48
C LYS A 375 -3.29 -2.83 30.15
N VAL A 376 -2.44 -2.03 29.53
CA VAL A 376 -2.07 -0.68 29.97
C VAL A 376 -2.67 0.38 29.03
N ALA A 377 -2.75 1.62 29.48
CA ALA A 377 -3.31 2.71 28.68
C ALA A 377 -2.40 3.05 27.48
N THR A 378 -1.09 3.08 27.72
CA THR A 378 -0.03 3.31 26.74
C THR A 378 1.18 2.45 27.09
N TYR A 379 1.96 2.04 26.11
CA TYR A 379 3.04 1.05 26.34
C TYR A 379 4.33 1.62 26.94
N ASP A 380 4.46 2.94 27.05
CA ASP A 380 5.50 3.57 27.89
C ASP A 380 5.39 3.20 29.36
N LEU A 381 4.18 2.85 29.84
CA LEU A 381 3.95 2.38 31.20
C LEU A 381 4.44 0.95 31.45
N GLN A 382 4.64 0.16 30.40
CA GLN A 382 5.16 -1.21 30.44
C GLN A 382 5.97 -1.52 29.17
N PRO A 383 7.20 -0.97 29.01
CA PRO A 383 8.00 -1.09 27.78
C PRO A 383 8.42 -2.51 27.42
N GLU A 384 8.50 -3.41 28.41
CA GLU A 384 8.75 -4.83 28.17
C GLU A 384 7.62 -5.52 27.43
N MET A 385 6.42 -4.96 27.44
CA MET A 385 5.23 -5.51 26.80
C MET A 385 5.13 -7.03 27.04
N SER A 386 5.03 -7.85 25.98
CA SER A 386 4.99 -9.31 26.11
C SER A 386 6.24 -9.99 25.52
N ALA A 387 7.37 -9.28 25.41
CA ALA A 387 8.59 -9.85 24.82
C ALA A 387 9.11 -11.07 25.59
N PHE A 388 9.01 -11.07 26.92
CA PHE A 388 9.42 -12.22 27.73
C PHE A 388 8.49 -13.43 27.53
N ASP A 389 7.18 -13.22 27.38
CA ASP A 389 6.21 -14.30 27.11
C ASP A 389 6.46 -14.91 25.73
N ILE A 390 6.76 -14.09 24.72
CA ILE A 390 7.17 -14.55 23.38
C ILE A 390 8.42 -15.40 23.45
N ARG A 391 9.47 -14.93 24.15
CA ARG A 391 10.71 -15.68 24.37
C ARG A 391 10.42 -17.03 25.02
N ASP A 392 9.68 -17.03 26.12
CA ASP A 392 9.43 -18.22 26.93
C ASP A 392 8.55 -19.24 26.20
N ALA A 393 7.68 -18.77 25.28
CA ALA A 393 6.86 -19.64 24.44
C ALA A 393 7.66 -20.24 23.27
N ILE A 394 8.55 -19.46 22.62
CA ILE A 394 9.22 -19.93 21.39
C ILE A 394 10.51 -20.71 21.64
N VAL A 395 11.25 -20.39 22.71
CA VAL A 395 12.54 -21.06 23.01
C VAL A 395 12.41 -22.58 23.11
N PRO A 396 11.43 -23.15 23.83
CA PRO A 396 11.23 -24.62 23.87
C PRO A 396 10.91 -25.21 22.49
N GLU A 397 10.10 -24.53 21.66
CA GLU A 397 9.77 -24.97 20.31
C GLU A 397 11.01 -25.02 19.40
N LEU A 398 11.87 -24.00 19.48
CA LEU A 398 13.14 -23.95 18.76
C LEU A 398 14.09 -25.05 19.22
N GLN A 399 14.26 -25.24 20.54
CA GLN A 399 15.12 -26.28 21.10
C GLN A 399 14.69 -27.70 20.74
N ASN A 400 13.39 -27.91 20.57
CA ASN A 400 12.83 -29.17 20.09
C ASN A 400 12.89 -29.31 18.56
N GLY A 401 13.27 -28.24 17.84
CA GLY A 401 13.29 -28.22 16.38
C GLY A 401 11.91 -28.44 15.77
N ALA A 402 10.85 -27.89 16.41
CA ALA A 402 9.45 -28.20 16.13
C ALA A 402 8.96 -27.76 14.75
N ALA A 403 9.57 -26.74 14.15
CA ALA A 403 9.17 -26.23 12.83
C ALA A 403 10.36 -26.06 11.89
N ASP A 404 10.07 -26.14 10.58
CA ASP A 404 11.04 -25.84 9.51
C ASP A 404 11.20 -24.32 9.32
N PHE A 405 10.14 -23.56 9.56
CA PHE A 405 10.11 -22.09 9.47
C PHE A 405 9.43 -21.48 10.70
N VAL A 406 10.00 -20.41 11.23
CA VAL A 406 9.40 -19.60 12.30
C VAL A 406 9.39 -18.14 11.87
N CYS A 407 8.24 -17.47 11.98
CA CYS A 407 8.11 -16.02 11.85
C CYS A 407 7.72 -15.46 13.21
N LEU A 408 8.63 -14.66 13.79
CA LEU A 408 8.50 -14.06 15.10
C LEU A 408 8.57 -12.53 14.97
N ASN A 409 7.67 -11.82 15.67
CA ASN A 409 7.70 -10.36 15.75
C ASN A 409 7.77 -9.93 17.22
N PHE A 410 8.72 -9.04 17.51
CA PHE A 410 8.80 -8.26 18.76
C PHE A 410 8.26 -6.86 18.49
N ALA A 411 7.11 -6.54 19.10
CA ALA A 411 6.35 -5.30 18.88
C ALA A 411 6.94 -4.07 19.58
N ASN A 412 7.80 -4.28 20.58
CA ASN A 412 8.16 -3.27 21.56
C ASN A 412 8.72 -1.97 20.97
N PRO A 413 9.72 -1.96 20.06
CA PRO A 413 10.30 -0.72 19.58
C PRO A 413 9.26 0.14 18.83
N ASP A 414 8.35 -0.47 18.08
CA ASP A 414 7.31 0.26 17.38
C ASP A 414 6.24 0.80 18.33
N MET A 415 5.64 -0.08 19.12
CA MET A 415 4.50 0.28 19.96
C MET A 415 4.87 1.28 21.07
N VAL A 416 6.05 1.16 21.65
CA VAL A 416 6.57 2.12 22.64
C VAL A 416 7.05 3.40 21.92
N GLY A 417 7.65 3.29 20.74
CA GLY A 417 8.06 4.44 19.93
C GLY A 417 6.90 5.39 19.61
N HIS A 418 5.72 4.85 19.34
CA HIS A 418 4.49 5.63 19.10
C HIS A 418 4.06 6.50 20.29
N THR A 419 4.55 6.25 21.51
CA THR A 419 4.25 7.08 22.68
C THR A 419 5.07 8.37 22.71
N GLY A 420 6.20 8.43 21.99
CA GLY A 420 7.13 9.55 21.99
C GLY A 420 8.00 9.63 23.26
N ASP A 421 7.91 8.67 24.17
CA ASP A 421 8.75 8.61 25.38
C ASP A 421 10.09 7.93 25.05
N LEU A 422 11.15 8.73 24.93
CA LEU A 422 12.49 8.26 24.61
C LEU A 422 13.04 7.27 25.65
N ALA A 423 12.80 7.50 26.95
CA ALA A 423 13.34 6.65 28.00
C ALA A 423 12.65 5.27 27.99
N ALA A 424 11.35 5.24 27.78
CA ALA A 424 10.58 4.01 27.61
C ALA A 424 11.01 3.25 26.35
N ALA A 425 11.23 3.96 25.23
CA ALA A 425 11.69 3.36 23.97
C ALA A 425 13.10 2.73 24.10
N ILE A 426 14.03 3.40 24.81
CA ILE A 426 15.35 2.83 25.15
C ILE A 426 15.16 1.52 25.93
N LYS A 427 14.30 1.51 26.95
CA LYS A 427 14.03 0.32 27.74
C LYS A 427 13.42 -0.81 26.90
N ALA A 428 12.52 -0.49 25.98
CA ALA A 428 11.94 -1.45 25.06
C ALA A 428 13.01 -2.13 24.18
N CYS A 429 13.96 -1.35 23.64
CA CYS A 429 15.08 -1.88 22.85
C CYS A 429 15.98 -2.81 23.67
N GLU A 430 16.30 -2.46 24.92
CA GLU A 430 17.11 -3.29 25.82
C GLU A 430 16.44 -4.63 26.15
N VAL A 431 15.13 -4.64 26.37
CA VAL A 431 14.36 -5.87 26.61
C VAL A 431 14.37 -6.77 25.37
N VAL A 432 14.17 -6.18 24.18
CA VAL A 432 14.21 -6.93 22.93
C VAL A 432 15.59 -7.52 22.68
N ASP A 433 16.69 -6.79 22.95
CA ASP A 433 18.06 -7.30 22.86
C ASP A 433 18.24 -8.57 23.70
N SER A 434 17.82 -8.54 24.97
CA SER A 434 17.91 -9.68 25.89
C SER A 434 17.07 -10.88 25.44
N CYS A 435 15.85 -10.65 24.93
CA CYS A 435 14.98 -11.71 24.42
C CYS A 435 15.52 -12.31 23.12
N ALA A 436 15.99 -11.47 22.20
CA ALA A 436 16.60 -11.89 20.93
C ALA A 436 17.81 -12.79 21.16
N HIS A 437 18.66 -12.48 22.15
CA HIS A 437 19.79 -13.33 22.56
C HIS A 437 19.33 -14.77 22.86
N SER A 438 18.37 -14.93 23.75
CA SER A 438 17.89 -16.26 24.16
C SER A 438 17.25 -17.03 23.00
N VAL A 439 16.49 -16.33 22.13
CA VAL A 439 15.81 -16.94 20.99
C VAL A 439 16.81 -17.36 19.90
N ILE A 440 17.79 -16.51 19.60
CA ILE A 440 18.80 -16.81 18.56
C ILE A 440 19.71 -17.96 19.03
N ASP A 441 20.13 -17.99 20.28
CA ASP A 441 20.92 -19.10 20.83
C ASP A 441 20.18 -20.44 20.74
N ALA A 442 18.88 -20.44 21.07
CA ALA A 442 18.04 -21.61 20.95
C ALA A 442 17.94 -22.08 19.48
N ALA A 443 17.74 -21.15 18.54
CA ALA A 443 17.66 -21.44 17.10
C ALA A 443 18.99 -22.01 16.57
N LEU A 444 20.12 -21.41 16.91
CA LEU A 444 21.45 -21.85 16.49
C LEU A 444 21.81 -23.23 17.05
N SER A 445 21.28 -23.61 18.23
CA SER A 445 21.49 -24.93 18.83
C SER A 445 20.91 -26.05 17.96
N GLN A 446 19.90 -25.76 17.16
CA GLN A 446 19.19 -26.70 16.25
C GLN A 446 19.46 -26.41 14.77
N ASP A 447 20.57 -25.74 14.47
CA ASP A 447 21.06 -25.45 13.11
C ASP A 447 20.08 -24.62 12.25
N TYR A 448 19.30 -23.73 12.88
CA TYR A 448 18.54 -22.72 12.14
C TYR A 448 19.49 -21.68 11.56
N SER A 449 19.17 -21.18 10.37
CA SER A 449 19.63 -19.87 9.91
C SER A 449 18.63 -18.81 10.40
N VAL A 450 19.12 -17.73 11.00
CA VAL A 450 18.28 -16.66 11.54
C VAL A 450 18.43 -15.40 10.69
N LEU A 451 17.31 -14.89 10.22
CA LEU A 451 17.22 -13.57 9.58
C LEU A 451 16.68 -12.59 10.61
N VAL A 452 17.50 -11.62 11.02
CA VAL A 452 17.08 -10.52 11.90
C VAL A 452 16.83 -9.30 11.03
N ILE A 453 15.60 -8.79 11.04
CA ILE A 453 15.16 -7.65 10.24
C ILE A 453 14.24 -6.73 11.06
N ALA A 454 13.86 -5.60 10.47
CA ALA A 454 12.64 -4.88 10.84
C ALA A 454 11.77 -4.67 9.60
N ASP A 455 10.52 -4.30 9.80
CA ASP A 455 9.54 -4.06 8.73
C ASP A 455 9.42 -2.58 8.37
N HIS A 456 9.78 -1.68 9.28
CA HIS A 456 9.96 -0.23 9.12
C HIS A 456 10.75 0.35 10.29
N GLY A 457 11.10 1.63 10.21
CA GLY A 457 11.69 2.36 11.33
C GLY A 457 10.64 3.11 12.15
N ASN A 458 10.94 3.31 13.44
CA ASN A 458 10.20 4.14 14.41
C ASN A 458 11.16 4.66 15.48
N CYS A 459 11.70 3.77 16.32
CA CYS A 459 12.61 4.12 17.43
C CYS A 459 13.98 4.67 17.00
N ASP A 460 14.31 4.60 15.73
CA ASP A 460 15.51 5.21 15.15
C ASP A 460 15.44 6.75 15.11
N THR A 461 14.25 7.33 15.30
CA THR A 461 14.06 8.78 15.34
C THR A 461 12.94 9.14 16.32
N MET A 462 13.28 9.41 17.56
CA MET A 462 12.34 9.74 18.65
C MET A 462 12.17 11.25 18.86
N ILE A 463 13.00 12.08 18.23
CA ILE A 463 13.01 13.53 18.42
C ILE A 463 12.97 14.22 17.06
N ASN A 464 11.99 15.08 16.86
CA ASN A 464 11.85 15.91 15.67
C ASN A 464 12.94 17.03 15.63
N PRO A 465 13.20 17.61 14.43
CA PRO A 465 14.18 18.71 14.30
C PRO A 465 13.89 19.95 15.17
N ASP A 466 12.64 20.15 15.57
CA ASP A 466 12.21 21.24 16.45
C ASP A 466 12.32 20.88 17.95
N GLY A 467 12.80 19.67 18.28
CA GLY A 467 12.96 19.17 19.63
C GLY A 467 11.71 18.55 20.25
N THR A 468 10.60 18.47 19.52
CA THR A 468 9.39 17.78 19.97
C THR A 468 9.53 16.26 19.84
N PRO A 469 8.80 15.44 20.64
CA PRO A 469 8.76 14.00 20.45
C PRO A 469 8.27 13.62 19.05
N ASN A 470 8.94 12.65 18.40
CA ASN A 470 8.43 12.01 17.20
C ASN A 470 7.70 10.72 17.57
N THR A 471 6.50 10.54 17.03
CA THR A 471 5.66 9.34 17.24
C THR A 471 5.35 8.62 15.94
N ALA A 472 5.86 9.11 14.82
CA ALA A 472 5.60 8.57 13.48
C ALA A 472 6.71 7.59 13.07
N HIS A 473 6.38 6.71 12.13
CA HIS A 473 7.39 5.88 11.46
C HIS A 473 8.39 6.73 10.69
N THR A 474 9.49 6.13 10.28
CA THR A 474 10.54 6.80 9.50
C THR A 474 10.67 6.22 8.10
N THR A 475 11.35 6.95 7.22
CA THR A 475 11.76 6.45 5.90
C THR A 475 13.19 5.89 5.91
N ASN A 476 13.78 5.77 7.09
CA ASN A 476 15.12 5.21 7.23
C ASN A 476 15.14 3.72 6.87
N PRO A 477 16.25 3.20 6.35
CA PRO A 477 16.38 1.77 6.10
C PRO A 477 16.36 0.99 7.42
N VAL A 478 16.12 -0.32 7.32
CA VAL A 478 16.13 -1.23 8.47
C VAL A 478 17.26 -2.26 8.35
N PRO A 479 17.66 -2.92 9.44
CA PRO A 479 18.70 -3.94 9.40
C PRO A 479 18.26 -5.19 8.63
N PHE A 480 19.23 -5.87 8.05
CA PHE A 480 19.17 -7.24 7.58
C PHE A 480 20.43 -7.97 8.01
N ILE A 481 20.35 -8.87 8.98
CA ILE A 481 21.48 -9.63 9.53
C ILE A 481 21.21 -11.11 9.32
N LEU A 482 22.16 -11.84 8.70
CA LEU A 482 22.11 -13.29 8.55
C LEU A 482 22.98 -13.93 9.62
N VAL A 483 22.34 -14.53 10.61
CA VAL A 483 22.99 -15.22 11.73
C VAL A 483 22.98 -16.72 11.48
N GLU A 484 24.15 -17.28 11.20
CA GLU A 484 24.33 -18.72 10.94
C GLU A 484 25.79 -19.14 11.16
N ARG A 485 26.05 -20.44 11.24
CA ARG A 485 27.40 -20.96 11.40
C ARG A 485 28.27 -20.78 10.15
N GLU A 486 27.66 -20.80 8.98
CA GLU A 486 28.33 -20.56 7.69
C GLU A 486 28.38 -19.04 7.42
N LYS A 487 29.51 -18.54 6.95
CA LYS A 487 29.66 -17.12 6.63
C LYS A 487 29.32 -16.88 5.16
N ARG A 488 28.04 -16.77 4.84
CA ARG A 488 27.58 -16.35 3.51
C ARG A 488 27.47 -14.84 3.42
N GLY A 489 27.83 -14.28 2.27
CA GLY A 489 27.63 -12.87 2.00
C GLY A 489 26.14 -12.53 1.85
N VAL A 490 25.80 -11.31 2.21
CA VAL A 490 24.47 -10.75 1.99
C VAL A 490 24.55 -9.39 1.31
N LYS A 491 23.48 -8.97 0.65
CA LYS A 491 23.36 -7.66 0.00
C LYS A 491 22.08 -6.95 0.43
N SER A 492 22.07 -5.62 0.28
CA SER A 492 20.89 -4.79 0.53
C SER A 492 19.78 -5.07 -0.49
N GLY A 493 18.53 -4.84 -0.06
CA GLY A 493 17.35 -5.04 -0.89
C GLY A 493 16.10 -4.38 -0.30
N VAL A 494 14.96 -5.04 -0.51
CA VAL A 494 13.63 -4.61 -0.03
C VAL A 494 12.94 -5.75 0.72
N LEU A 495 11.86 -5.46 1.44
CA LEU A 495 11.13 -6.48 2.21
C LEU A 495 10.63 -7.65 1.35
N GLY A 496 10.24 -7.38 0.09
CA GLY A 496 9.83 -8.42 -0.86
C GLY A 496 10.92 -9.42 -1.24
N ASP A 497 12.18 -9.16 -0.91
CA ASP A 497 13.31 -10.06 -1.17
C ASP A 497 13.51 -11.11 -0.05
N ILE A 498 12.84 -10.95 1.09
CA ILE A 498 13.03 -11.83 2.25
C ILE A 498 12.43 -13.22 2.02
N ALA A 499 11.20 -13.34 1.47
CA ALA A 499 10.65 -14.66 1.18
C ALA A 499 11.49 -15.47 0.20
N PRO A 500 11.96 -14.92 -0.95
CA PRO A 500 12.94 -15.59 -1.80
C PRO A 500 14.22 -16.01 -1.05
N THR A 501 14.72 -15.18 -0.13
CA THR A 501 15.90 -15.49 0.69
C THR A 501 15.64 -16.68 1.63
N VAL A 502 14.47 -16.70 2.29
CA VAL A 502 14.04 -17.83 3.13
C VAL A 502 13.94 -19.11 2.31
N LEU A 503 13.30 -19.06 1.15
CA LEU A 503 13.16 -20.23 0.28
C LEU A 503 14.52 -20.76 -0.21
N ASP A 504 15.46 -19.87 -0.51
CA ASP A 504 16.82 -20.23 -0.91
C ASP A 504 17.57 -20.95 0.23
N LEU A 505 17.48 -20.44 1.47
CA LEU A 505 18.00 -21.08 2.68
C LEU A 505 17.38 -22.48 2.91
N MET A 506 16.08 -22.62 2.70
CA MET A 506 15.36 -23.87 2.86
C MET A 506 15.56 -24.85 1.68
N GLY A 507 16.21 -24.41 0.59
CA GLY A 507 16.38 -25.21 -0.63
C GLY A 507 15.08 -25.46 -1.40
N ILE A 508 14.08 -24.62 -1.21
CA ILE A 508 12.76 -24.66 -1.87
C ILE A 508 12.79 -23.79 -3.12
N PRO A 509 12.28 -24.27 -4.27
CA PRO A 509 12.19 -23.46 -5.49
C PRO A 509 11.28 -22.25 -5.30
N GLN A 510 11.75 -21.09 -5.74
CA GLN A 510 10.98 -19.84 -5.74
C GLN A 510 9.88 -19.91 -6.82
N PRO A 511 8.60 -19.62 -6.51
CA PRO A 511 7.53 -19.50 -7.51
C PRO A 511 7.72 -18.31 -8.43
N GLU A 512 7.21 -18.38 -9.66
CA GLU A 512 7.28 -17.27 -10.64
C GLU A 512 6.59 -15.99 -10.16
N LEU A 513 5.52 -16.12 -9.37
CA LEU A 513 4.80 -14.98 -8.80
C LEU A 513 5.60 -14.20 -7.74
N MET A 514 6.62 -14.81 -7.14
CA MET A 514 7.57 -14.10 -6.28
C MET A 514 8.62 -13.42 -7.15
N THR A 515 8.50 -12.11 -7.37
CA THR A 515 9.43 -11.33 -8.22
C THR A 515 10.63 -10.79 -7.46
N GLY A 516 10.64 -10.88 -6.13
CA GLY A 516 11.79 -10.58 -5.28
C GLY A 516 12.99 -11.48 -5.58
N LYS A 517 14.15 -11.15 -5.07
CA LYS A 517 15.39 -11.88 -5.33
C LYS A 517 16.07 -12.25 -4.03
N SER A 518 16.59 -13.47 -3.94
CA SER A 518 17.43 -13.85 -2.79
C SER A 518 18.54 -12.82 -2.55
N LEU A 519 18.71 -12.45 -1.29
CA LEU A 519 19.75 -11.52 -0.83
C LEU A 519 21.07 -12.20 -0.49
N LEU A 520 21.16 -13.52 -0.65
CA LEU A 520 22.40 -14.27 -0.48
C LEU A 520 23.34 -14.03 -1.67
N VAL A 521 24.67 -13.98 -1.38
CA VAL A 521 25.72 -13.72 -2.37
C VAL A 521 26.66 -14.92 -2.45
#